data_c8aa2120b11980c0982e69b4fd6cbbed
#
_entry.id   c8aa2120b11980c0982e69b4fd6cbbed
#
_cell.length_a   1.000
_cell.length_b   1.000
_cell.length_c   1.000
_cell.angle_alpha   90.00
_cell.angle_beta   90.00
_cell.angle_gamma   90.00
#
_symmetry.space_group_name_H-M   'P 1'
#
loop_
_entity.id
_entity.type
_entity.pdbx_description
1 polymer ?
#
loop_
_entity_poly.entity_id
_entity_poly.type
_entity_poly.pdbx_seq_one_letter_code
_entity_poly.pdbx_strand_id
1 'polypeptide(L)'
;MSRQVTLDELELMASNCREAVWAEAQSQGREPKIYLHWTAGGYYSIFNDYHINITGDGAIYITSEDLSEVKNHTWRRNTGSIGIALCCCVGGGSTNLGSCPPTAEQIEAVAQVIDRVATALWLTIDKKHVMTHGEASNNEDGDNNCHNPYAWWNDSYGDGDTRGDLEYLGTSESPRYNPHATDGSRGGDVLRGKANFYKNQRQA
;
A
#
# COMPACT_ATOMS: atom_id res chain seq x y z
N MET A 1 -18.24 -7.78 -2.57
CA MET A 1 -18.00 -8.41 -3.92
C MET A 1 -17.00 -7.52 -4.64
N SER A 2 -15.91 -8.06 -5.18
CA SER A 2 -14.90 -7.24 -5.88
C SER A 2 -15.41 -6.77 -7.23
N ARG A 3 -15.04 -5.56 -7.64
CA ARG A 3 -15.38 -4.93 -8.91
C ARG A 3 -14.13 -4.28 -9.53
N GLN A 4 -13.95 -4.45 -10.84
CA GLN A 4 -12.92 -3.73 -11.57
C GLN A 4 -13.32 -2.27 -11.73
N VAL A 5 -12.35 -1.36 -11.60
CA VAL A 5 -12.55 0.08 -11.74
C VAL A 5 -11.45 0.71 -12.59
N THR A 6 -11.77 1.86 -13.18
CA THR A 6 -10.79 2.75 -13.80
C THR A 6 -10.13 3.66 -12.74
N LEU A 7 -9.03 4.31 -13.12
CA LEU A 7 -8.38 5.31 -12.29
C LEU A 7 -9.29 6.50 -11.96
N ASP A 8 -10.11 6.94 -12.93
CA ASP A 8 -11.03 8.06 -12.75
C ASP A 8 -12.19 7.72 -11.81
N GLU A 9 -12.75 6.50 -11.92
CA GLU A 9 -13.73 6.00 -10.96
C GLU A 9 -13.15 5.93 -9.55
N LEU A 10 -11.92 5.42 -9.41
CA LEU A 10 -11.24 5.30 -8.13
C LEU A 10 -10.97 6.66 -7.48
N GLU A 11 -10.51 7.64 -8.28
CA GLU A 11 -10.29 9.02 -7.80
C GLU A 11 -11.60 9.67 -7.32
N LEU A 12 -12.69 9.47 -8.05
CA LEU A 12 -14.02 9.94 -7.66
C LEU A 12 -14.48 9.28 -6.36
N MET A 13 -14.33 7.97 -6.24
CA MET A 13 -14.67 7.23 -5.01
C MET A 13 -13.88 7.75 -3.81
N ALA A 14 -12.56 7.91 -3.94
CA ALA A 14 -11.71 8.44 -2.89
C ALA A 14 -12.09 9.87 -2.50
N SER A 15 -12.44 10.71 -3.49
CA SER A 15 -12.94 12.07 -3.24
C SER A 15 -14.25 12.07 -2.45
N ASN A 16 -15.17 11.17 -2.77
CA ASN A 16 -16.46 11.06 -2.09
C ASN A 16 -16.32 10.56 -0.65
N CYS A 17 -15.34 9.70 -0.38
CA CYS A 17 -15.08 9.16 0.97
C CYS A 17 -14.12 10.02 1.80
N ARG A 18 -13.55 11.10 1.25
CA ARG A 18 -12.48 11.89 1.89
C ARG A 18 -12.83 12.32 3.31
N GLU A 19 -13.97 12.95 3.51
CA GLU A 19 -14.37 13.46 4.82
C GLU A 19 -14.47 12.34 5.86
N ALA A 20 -15.04 11.20 5.47
CA ALA A 20 -15.16 10.04 6.34
C ALA A 20 -13.77 9.45 6.67
N VAL A 21 -12.89 9.27 5.71
CA VAL A 21 -11.52 8.78 5.93
C VAL A 21 -10.74 9.71 6.86
N TRP A 22 -10.86 11.03 6.68
CA TRP A 22 -10.22 12.00 7.57
C TRP A 22 -10.80 11.96 8.98
N ALA A 23 -12.11 11.85 9.12
CA ALA A 23 -12.76 11.76 10.44
C ALA A 23 -12.31 10.51 11.21
N GLU A 24 -12.25 9.36 10.51
CA GLU A 24 -11.75 8.10 11.08
C GLU A 24 -10.28 8.23 11.51
N ALA A 25 -9.40 8.79 10.68
CA ALA A 25 -8.00 8.98 11.01
C ALA A 25 -7.83 9.94 12.21
N GLN A 26 -8.55 11.05 12.21
CA GLN A 26 -8.52 12.03 13.30
C GLN A 26 -9.02 11.45 14.62
N SER A 27 -9.97 10.50 14.60
CA SER A 27 -10.41 9.78 15.80
C SER A 27 -9.26 8.99 16.46
N GLN A 28 -8.23 8.65 15.68
CA GLN A 28 -7.00 7.99 16.13
C GLN A 28 -5.84 8.98 16.37
N GLY A 29 -6.09 10.29 16.31
CA GLY A 29 -5.09 11.34 16.54
C GLY A 29 -4.07 11.49 15.41
N ARG A 30 -4.41 11.12 14.18
CA ARG A 30 -3.50 11.15 13.02
C ARG A 30 -4.17 11.62 11.73
N GLU A 31 -3.38 11.78 10.68
CA GLU A 31 -3.84 11.98 9.30
C GLU A 31 -4.06 10.62 8.61
N PRO A 32 -4.88 10.56 7.54
CA PRO A 32 -5.06 9.34 6.76
C PRO A 32 -3.73 8.78 6.21
N LYS A 33 -3.71 7.47 6.00
CA LYS A 33 -2.55 6.74 5.48
C LYS A 33 -2.95 5.86 4.30
N ILE A 34 -1.99 5.60 3.43
CA ILE A 34 -2.04 4.57 2.40
C ILE A 34 -0.98 3.54 2.74
N TYR A 35 -1.38 2.27 2.86
CA TYR A 35 -0.46 1.17 3.12
C TYR A 35 -0.38 0.24 1.93
N LEU A 36 0.86 -0.07 1.52
CA LEU A 36 1.18 -0.87 0.35
C LEU A 36 1.55 -2.29 0.77
N HIS A 37 0.92 -3.26 0.11
CA HIS A 37 1.01 -4.67 0.42
C HIS A 37 1.21 -5.52 -0.83
N TRP A 38 1.61 -6.75 -0.62
CA TRP A 38 1.32 -7.85 -1.54
C TRP A 38 0.25 -8.76 -0.93
N THR A 39 -0.41 -9.57 -1.76
CA THR A 39 -1.38 -10.55 -1.26
C THR A 39 -0.71 -11.86 -0.79
N ALA A 40 0.56 -12.09 -1.13
CA ALA A 40 1.23 -13.38 -1.08
C ALA A 40 0.46 -14.48 -1.82
N GLY A 41 -0.39 -14.10 -2.76
CA GLY A 41 -1.22 -14.94 -3.63
C GLY A 41 -0.76 -14.90 -5.08
N GLY A 42 -1.49 -15.60 -5.95
CA GLY A 42 -1.25 -15.55 -7.40
C GLY A 42 -1.73 -14.23 -8.02
N TYR A 43 -1.35 -13.98 -9.27
CA TYR A 43 -1.59 -12.73 -10.00
C TYR A 43 -3.07 -12.28 -10.08
N TYR A 44 -4.01 -13.17 -9.82
CA TYR A 44 -5.45 -12.87 -9.86
C TYR A 44 -6.15 -13.17 -8.54
N SER A 45 -5.39 -13.34 -7.44
CA SER A 45 -5.93 -13.60 -6.10
C SER A 45 -6.29 -12.30 -5.40
N ILE A 46 -7.58 -11.92 -5.47
CA ILE A 46 -8.12 -10.73 -4.82
C ILE A 46 -8.55 -11.08 -3.38
N PHE A 47 -8.12 -10.26 -2.41
CA PHE A 47 -8.42 -10.43 -1.00
C PHE A 47 -9.23 -9.26 -0.45
N ASN A 48 -10.22 -9.57 0.39
CA ASN A 48 -11.12 -8.57 0.98
C ASN A 48 -10.48 -7.79 2.14
N ASP A 49 -9.30 -8.18 2.57
CA ASP A 49 -8.52 -7.47 3.60
C ASP A 49 -7.98 -6.13 3.10
N TYR A 50 -7.95 -5.91 1.80
CA TYR A 50 -7.48 -4.67 1.16
C TYR A 50 -8.64 -3.96 0.46
N HIS A 51 -8.61 -2.63 0.45
CA HIS A 51 -9.58 -1.81 -0.29
C HIS A 51 -9.40 -1.97 -1.80
N ILE A 52 -8.13 -1.99 -2.24
CA ILE A 52 -7.73 -2.01 -3.64
C ILE A 52 -6.76 -3.17 -3.85
N ASN A 53 -7.04 -4.00 -4.86
CA ASN A 53 -6.16 -5.08 -5.30
C ASN A 53 -5.79 -4.83 -6.77
N ILE A 54 -4.53 -5.05 -7.13
CA ILE A 54 -4.02 -4.88 -8.49
C ILE A 54 -3.55 -6.22 -9.01
N THR A 55 -4.20 -6.74 -10.03
CA THR A 55 -3.89 -8.03 -10.66
C THR A 55 -2.62 -7.99 -11.49
N GLY A 56 -2.07 -9.16 -11.85
CA GLY A 56 -0.79 -9.28 -12.55
C GLY A 56 -0.71 -8.55 -13.89
N ASP A 57 -1.83 -8.28 -14.53
CA ASP A 57 -1.96 -7.48 -15.75
C ASP A 57 -2.21 -5.98 -15.49
N GLY A 58 -2.13 -5.54 -14.23
CA GLY A 58 -2.33 -4.15 -13.84
C GLY A 58 -3.79 -3.72 -13.69
N ALA A 59 -4.77 -4.64 -13.82
CA ALA A 59 -6.17 -4.30 -13.61
C ALA A 59 -6.46 -4.01 -12.14
N ILE A 60 -7.27 -2.98 -11.87
CA ILE A 60 -7.55 -2.45 -10.54
C ILE A 60 -8.92 -2.96 -10.08
N TYR A 61 -8.96 -3.60 -8.92
CA TYR A 61 -10.18 -4.10 -8.30
C TYR A 61 -10.38 -3.49 -6.93
N ILE A 62 -11.58 -3.01 -6.67
CA ILE A 62 -12.03 -2.61 -5.32
C ILE A 62 -12.79 -3.75 -4.67
N THR A 63 -12.76 -3.79 -3.34
CA THR A 63 -13.52 -4.76 -2.53
C THR A 63 -14.61 -4.09 -1.71
N SER A 64 -14.67 -2.76 -1.71
CA SER A 64 -15.73 -1.94 -1.12
C SER A 64 -15.93 -0.68 -1.96
N GLU A 65 -17.16 -0.21 -2.07
CA GLU A 65 -17.50 1.09 -2.66
C GLU A 65 -17.23 2.24 -1.67
N ASP A 66 -17.05 1.94 -0.40
CA ASP A 66 -16.71 2.89 0.65
C ASP A 66 -15.27 2.66 1.11
N LEU A 67 -14.37 3.58 0.74
CA LEU A 67 -12.96 3.51 1.14
C LEU A 67 -12.72 3.93 2.61
N SER A 68 -13.72 4.39 3.34
CA SER A 68 -13.63 4.62 4.78
C SER A 68 -13.91 3.35 5.60
N GLU A 69 -14.40 2.27 4.97
CA GLU A 69 -14.57 0.99 5.63
C GLU A 69 -13.23 0.52 6.24
N VAL A 70 -13.25 0.12 7.51
CA VAL A 70 -12.04 -0.40 8.17
C VAL A 70 -11.75 -1.83 7.70
N LYS A 71 -10.60 -2.03 7.05
CA LYS A 71 -10.13 -3.35 6.60
C LYS A 71 -8.87 -3.80 7.35
N ASN A 72 -8.70 -5.11 7.51
CA ASN A 72 -7.67 -5.70 8.36
C ASN A 72 -6.36 -5.98 7.60
N HIS A 73 -5.59 -4.94 7.29
CA HIS A 73 -4.35 -5.05 6.51
C HIS A 73 -3.08 -4.59 7.24
N THR A 74 -3.21 -3.71 8.26
CA THR A 74 -2.05 -3.17 8.97
C THR A 74 -2.38 -3.03 10.45
N TRP A 75 -1.84 -3.91 11.27
CA TRP A 75 -2.14 -4.01 12.71
C TRP A 75 -2.08 -2.65 13.42
N ARG A 76 -3.17 -2.30 14.13
CA ARG A 76 -3.37 -1.04 14.86
C ARG A 76 -3.29 0.23 14.01
N ARG A 77 -3.28 0.11 12.67
CA ARG A 77 -3.22 1.24 11.73
C ARG A 77 -4.37 1.25 10.72
N ASN A 78 -5.34 0.35 10.86
CA ASN A 78 -6.40 0.14 9.87
C ASN A 78 -7.40 1.29 9.79
N THR A 79 -7.78 1.89 10.93
CA THR A 79 -8.79 2.97 10.98
C THR A 79 -8.27 4.23 10.29
N GLY A 80 -9.03 4.77 9.34
CA GLY A 80 -8.64 5.95 8.57
C GLY A 80 -7.46 5.70 7.62
N SER A 81 -7.34 4.47 7.09
CA SER A 81 -6.29 4.13 6.13
C SER A 81 -6.83 3.34 4.94
N ILE A 82 -6.12 3.42 3.82
CA ILE A 82 -6.41 2.70 2.59
C ILE A 82 -5.34 1.63 2.39
N GLY A 83 -5.73 0.35 2.38
CA GLY A 83 -4.85 -0.75 2.02
C GLY A 83 -4.89 -1.02 0.52
N ILE A 84 -3.74 -1.00 -0.13
CA ILE A 84 -3.54 -1.33 -1.55
C ILE A 84 -2.62 -2.53 -1.64
N ALA A 85 -3.03 -3.58 -2.34
CA ALA A 85 -2.23 -4.79 -2.48
C ALA A 85 -1.99 -5.15 -3.95
N LEU A 86 -0.78 -5.57 -4.27
CA LEU A 86 -0.46 -6.27 -5.50
C LEU A 86 -0.80 -7.75 -5.35
N CYS A 87 -1.55 -8.31 -6.28
CA CYS A 87 -1.82 -9.76 -6.34
C CYS A 87 -0.57 -10.47 -6.85
N CYS A 88 0.34 -10.81 -5.95
CA CYS A 88 1.65 -11.37 -6.31
C CYS A 88 2.31 -12.08 -5.12
N CYS A 89 3.50 -12.63 -5.36
CA CYS A 89 4.43 -13.15 -4.38
C CYS A 89 3.95 -14.41 -3.63
N VAL A 90 3.36 -15.38 -4.35
CA VAL A 90 3.03 -16.69 -3.78
C VAL A 90 4.25 -17.31 -3.10
N GLY A 91 4.13 -17.61 -1.80
CA GLY A 91 5.23 -18.18 -1.00
C GLY A 91 6.39 -17.21 -0.76
N GLY A 92 6.15 -15.91 -0.95
CA GLY A 92 7.12 -14.86 -0.66
C GLY A 92 7.37 -14.68 0.84
N GLY A 93 8.51 -14.09 1.15
CA GLY A 93 8.95 -13.67 2.47
C GLY A 93 9.82 -12.42 2.35
N SER A 94 10.38 -11.94 3.46
CA SER A 94 11.12 -10.67 3.47
C SER A 94 12.27 -10.61 2.46
N THR A 95 12.95 -11.73 2.24
CA THR A 95 14.13 -11.80 1.35
C THR A 95 13.89 -12.55 0.04
N ASN A 96 12.63 -12.90 -0.24
CA ASN A 96 12.27 -13.76 -1.35
C ASN A 96 10.87 -13.37 -1.87
N LEU A 97 10.75 -13.07 -3.16
CA LEU A 97 9.49 -12.71 -3.81
C LEU A 97 8.60 -13.92 -4.16
N GLY A 98 9.05 -15.14 -3.84
CA GLY A 98 8.30 -16.36 -4.17
C GLY A 98 8.15 -16.60 -5.67
N SER A 99 7.12 -17.35 -6.04
CA SER A 99 6.62 -17.40 -7.41
C SER A 99 5.65 -16.22 -7.65
N CYS A 100 5.46 -15.80 -8.87
CA CYS A 100 4.66 -14.61 -9.22
C CYS A 100 5.20 -13.30 -8.61
N PRO A 101 6.46 -12.90 -8.85
CA PRO A 101 6.98 -11.61 -8.39
C PRO A 101 6.17 -10.45 -9.00
N PRO A 102 6.25 -9.22 -8.43
CA PRO A 102 5.54 -8.06 -8.98
C PRO A 102 5.84 -7.87 -10.47
N THR A 103 4.81 -7.65 -11.27
CA THR A 103 4.96 -7.36 -12.71
C THR A 103 5.22 -5.87 -12.96
N ALA A 104 5.77 -5.54 -14.13
CA ALA A 104 5.92 -4.14 -14.54
C ALA A 104 4.57 -3.43 -14.61
N GLU A 105 3.53 -4.11 -15.11
CA GLU A 105 2.16 -3.61 -15.18
C GLU A 105 1.59 -3.29 -13.80
N GLN A 106 1.83 -4.16 -12.81
CA GLN A 106 1.42 -3.91 -11.42
C GLN A 106 2.13 -2.69 -10.82
N ILE A 107 3.44 -2.58 -11.04
CA ILE A 107 4.26 -1.48 -10.50
C ILE A 107 3.79 -0.13 -11.08
N GLU A 108 3.53 -0.07 -12.38
CA GLU A 108 3.02 1.14 -13.01
C GLU A 108 1.58 1.45 -12.58
N ALA A 109 0.72 0.44 -12.47
CA ALA A 109 -0.66 0.61 -12.03
C ALA A 109 -0.74 1.09 -10.58
N VAL A 110 0.03 0.49 -9.65
CA VAL A 110 0.00 0.93 -8.24
C VAL A 110 0.52 2.36 -8.07
N ALA A 111 1.51 2.77 -8.85
CA ALA A 111 2.01 4.14 -8.82
C ALA A 111 0.94 5.16 -9.23
N GLN A 112 0.16 4.85 -10.28
CA GLN A 112 -0.97 5.67 -10.69
C GLN A 112 -2.12 5.65 -9.67
N VAL A 113 -2.40 4.49 -9.06
CA VAL A 113 -3.40 4.37 -7.98
C VAL A 113 -3.00 5.22 -6.78
N ILE A 114 -1.74 5.17 -6.36
CA ILE A 114 -1.24 6.02 -5.26
C ILE A 114 -1.45 7.51 -5.59
N ASP A 115 -1.08 7.95 -6.80
CA ASP A 115 -1.30 9.34 -7.22
C ASP A 115 -2.77 9.74 -7.10
N ARG A 116 -3.69 8.94 -7.67
CA ARG A 116 -5.12 9.26 -7.70
C ARG A 116 -5.72 9.28 -6.29
N VAL A 117 -5.44 8.27 -5.48
CA VAL A 117 -5.98 8.16 -4.11
C VAL A 117 -5.39 9.24 -3.20
N ALA A 118 -4.07 9.45 -3.23
CA ALA A 118 -3.44 10.49 -2.40
C ALA A 118 -3.92 11.89 -2.77
N THR A 119 -4.04 12.20 -4.07
CA THR A 119 -4.56 13.49 -4.55
C THR A 119 -6.01 13.68 -4.10
N ALA A 120 -6.86 12.67 -4.26
CA ALA A 120 -8.26 12.72 -3.86
C ALA A 120 -8.44 12.90 -2.35
N LEU A 121 -7.57 12.32 -1.54
CA LEU A 121 -7.59 12.43 -0.08
C LEU A 121 -6.81 13.65 0.46
N TRP A 122 -6.23 14.49 -0.42
CA TRP A 122 -5.40 15.65 -0.07
C TRP A 122 -4.13 15.28 0.71
N LEU A 123 -3.52 14.16 0.38
CA LEU A 123 -2.29 13.69 0.99
C LEU A 123 -1.08 14.03 0.12
N THR A 124 0.05 14.28 0.77
CA THR A 124 1.35 14.27 0.09
C THR A 124 1.78 12.83 -0.16
N ILE A 125 2.50 12.62 -1.27
CA ILE A 125 3.07 11.29 -1.58
C ILE A 125 4.47 11.26 -0.99
N ASP A 126 4.53 11.00 0.29
CA ASP A 126 5.75 10.88 1.09
C ASP A 126 5.66 9.67 2.02
N LYS A 127 6.72 9.39 2.76
CA LYS A 127 6.77 8.27 3.70
C LYS A 127 5.79 8.44 4.87
N LYS A 128 5.41 9.67 5.21
CA LYS A 128 4.44 9.91 6.28
C LYS A 128 3.05 9.39 5.92
N HIS A 129 2.65 9.50 4.65
CA HIS A 129 1.28 9.19 4.22
C HIS A 129 1.16 7.93 3.37
N VAL A 130 2.25 7.51 2.69
CA VAL A 130 2.26 6.34 1.81
C VAL A 130 3.42 5.43 2.22
N MET A 131 3.11 4.31 2.84
CA MET A 131 4.09 3.42 3.45
C MET A 131 3.92 2.00 2.95
N THR A 132 5.01 1.26 2.86
CA THR A 132 4.93 -0.20 2.84
C THR A 132 4.54 -0.74 4.22
N HIS A 133 4.11 -1.99 4.27
CA HIS A 133 3.81 -2.68 5.51
C HIS A 133 5.04 -2.70 6.46
N GLY A 134 6.24 -2.95 5.93
CA GLY A 134 7.48 -2.95 6.72
C GLY A 134 7.83 -1.58 7.29
N GLU A 135 7.69 -0.51 6.51
CA GLU A 135 7.88 0.86 7.00
C GLU A 135 6.91 1.21 8.12
N ALA A 136 5.64 0.78 8.00
CA ALA A 136 4.63 0.96 9.05
C ALA A 136 4.95 0.17 10.32
N SER A 137 5.42 -1.07 10.19
CA SER A 137 5.79 -1.91 11.34
C SER A 137 6.96 -1.32 12.15
N ASN A 138 7.82 -0.56 11.50
CA ASN A 138 8.95 0.13 12.12
C ASN A 138 8.60 1.56 12.60
N ASN A 139 7.35 2.01 12.44
CA ASN A 139 6.91 3.37 12.77
C ASN A 139 7.76 4.45 12.10
N GLU A 140 8.11 4.27 10.82
CA GLU A 140 9.02 5.17 10.10
C GLU A 140 8.38 6.53 9.77
N ASP A 141 7.09 6.70 10.00
CA ASP A 141 6.37 7.98 9.97
C ASP A 141 6.47 8.78 11.29
N GLY A 142 7.06 8.17 12.33
CA GLY A 142 7.16 8.77 13.66
C GLY A 142 5.85 8.72 14.46
N ASP A 143 4.80 8.08 13.95
CA ASP A 143 3.51 7.95 14.63
C ASP A 143 3.49 6.73 15.55
N ASN A 144 3.89 6.94 16.79
CA ASN A 144 3.94 5.88 17.81
C ASN A 144 2.62 5.71 18.58
N ASN A 145 1.60 6.54 18.32
CA ASN A 145 0.36 6.53 19.11
C ASN A 145 -0.56 5.38 18.74
N CYS A 146 -0.53 4.92 17.50
CA CYS A 146 -1.46 3.93 16.95
C CYS A 146 -0.80 2.58 16.64
N HIS A 147 0.50 2.41 16.91
CA HIS A 147 1.22 1.21 16.58
C HIS A 147 2.23 0.83 17.68
N ASN A 148 2.29 -0.47 17.96
CA ASN A 148 3.32 -1.06 18.80
C ASN A 148 4.20 -1.97 17.93
N PRO A 149 5.47 -1.62 17.67
CA PRO A 149 6.36 -2.43 16.85
C PRO A 149 6.51 -3.87 17.35
N TYR A 150 6.50 -4.06 18.66
CA TYR A 150 6.61 -5.39 19.25
C TYR A 150 5.36 -6.25 19.06
N ALA A 151 4.16 -5.66 18.96
CA ALA A 151 2.95 -6.39 18.68
C ALA A 151 2.96 -6.97 17.25
N TRP A 152 3.69 -6.36 16.38
CA TRP A 152 3.88 -6.79 15.00
C TRP A 152 4.69 -8.08 14.90
N TRP A 153 5.70 -8.23 15.73
CA TRP A 153 6.53 -9.42 15.85
C TRP A 153 5.78 -10.61 16.43
N ASN A 154 4.74 -10.35 17.20
CA ASN A 154 3.99 -11.33 17.95
C ASN A 154 2.59 -11.57 17.38
N ASP A 155 2.26 -11.09 16.19
CA ASP A 155 1.01 -11.43 15.58
C ASP A 155 1.00 -12.90 15.12
N SER A 156 -0.21 -13.45 14.89
CA SER A 156 -0.39 -14.86 14.55
C SER A 156 0.21 -15.25 13.19
N TYR A 157 0.66 -14.31 12.41
CA TYR A 157 1.36 -14.54 11.14
C TYR A 157 2.87 -14.42 11.31
N GLY A 158 3.34 -13.98 12.47
CA GLY A 158 4.68 -13.49 12.67
C GLY A 158 5.66 -14.53 13.15
N ASP A 159 6.59 -14.87 12.32
CA ASP A 159 7.94 -15.30 12.66
C ASP A 159 8.89 -14.10 12.84
N GLY A 160 8.35 -12.89 12.95
CA GLY A 160 9.07 -11.65 13.10
C GLY A 160 9.64 -11.06 11.81
N ASP A 161 9.45 -11.72 10.69
CA ASP A 161 10.09 -11.37 9.41
C ASP A 161 9.10 -11.23 8.25
N THR A 162 7.82 -11.41 8.50
CA THR A 162 6.81 -11.57 7.45
C THR A 162 6.25 -10.26 6.91
N ARG A 163 6.73 -9.11 7.35
CA ARG A 163 6.20 -7.81 6.95
C ARG A 163 7.08 -7.08 5.95
N GLY A 164 7.85 -7.86 5.20
CA GLY A 164 8.69 -7.36 4.12
C GLY A 164 7.98 -7.17 2.79
N ASP A 165 6.64 -7.20 2.77
CA ASP A 165 5.87 -7.03 1.55
C ASP A 165 6.18 -5.68 0.90
N LEU A 166 6.57 -5.74 -0.38
CA LEU A 166 7.00 -4.63 -1.22
C LEU A 166 8.22 -3.83 -0.70
N GLU A 167 9.00 -4.36 0.24
CA GLU A 167 10.27 -3.75 0.65
C GLU A 167 11.31 -3.75 -0.47
N TYR A 168 11.14 -4.64 -1.45
CA TYR A 168 11.81 -4.59 -2.75
C TYR A 168 10.88 -5.16 -3.82
N LEU A 169 11.18 -4.90 -5.08
CA LEU A 169 10.30 -5.20 -6.21
C LEU A 169 10.86 -6.22 -7.19
N GLY A 170 12.14 -6.59 -7.06
CA GLY A 170 12.84 -7.47 -7.99
C GLY A 170 13.16 -6.79 -9.33
N THR A 171 13.14 -5.47 -9.38
CA THR A 171 13.47 -4.65 -10.57
C THR A 171 14.90 -4.10 -10.47
N SER A 172 15.37 -3.48 -11.54
CA SER A 172 16.69 -2.81 -11.54
C SER A 172 16.80 -1.70 -10.50
N GLU A 173 15.68 -1.00 -10.23
CA GLU A 173 15.61 0.09 -9.25
C GLU A 173 15.48 -0.43 -7.82
N SER A 174 14.88 -1.61 -7.63
CA SER A 174 14.63 -2.22 -6.33
C SER A 174 14.92 -3.72 -6.35
N PRO A 175 16.22 -4.12 -6.49
CA PRO A 175 16.57 -5.48 -6.84
C PRO A 175 16.54 -6.48 -5.69
N ARG A 176 16.67 -6.01 -4.45
CA ARG A 176 16.83 -6.90 -3.27
C ARG A 176 16.33 -6.24 -1.99
N TYR A 177 16.00 -7.08 -1.02
CA TYR A 177 15.66 -6.65 0.33
C TYR A 177 16.83 -5.89 0.97
N ASN A 178 16.60 -4.63 1.30
CA ASN A 178 17.48 -3.78 2.08
C ASN A 178 16.67 -2.70 2.80
N PRO A 179 16.13 -3.00 4.01
CA PRO A 179 15.25 -2.08 4.75
C PRO A 179 16.00 -0.83 5.26
N HIS A 180 17.32 -0.81 5.20
CA HIS A 180 18.16 0.31 5.60
C HIS A 180 18.74 1.09 4.42
N ALA A 181 18.33 0.78 3.19
CA ALA A 181 18.79 1.53 2.01
C ALA A 181 18.37 3.00 2.11
N THR A 182 19.31 3.88 1.79
CA THR A 182 19.10 5.35 1.74
C THR A 182 19.32 5.92 0.34
N ASP A 183 19.51 5.05 -0.63
CA ASP A 183 19.77 5.38 -2.04
C ASP A 183 18.49 5.42 -2.90
N GLY A 184 17.31 5.26 -2.28
CA GLY A 184 16.02 5.23 -2.98
C GLY A 184 15.66 3.86 -3.57
N SER A 185 16.41 2.80 -3.27
CA SER A 185 16.17 1.46 -3.82
C SER A 185 15.13 0.63 -3.06
N ARG A 186 14.65 1.08 -1.90
CA ARG A 186 13.53 0.41 -1.22
C ARG A 186 12.28 0.45 -2.08
N GLY A 187 11.49 -0.62 -2.03
CA GLY A 187 10.26 -0.70 -2.83
C GLY A 187 9.31 0.48 -2.60
N GLY A 188 9.12 0.89 -1.35
CA GLY A 188 8.31 2.07 -1.01
C GLY A 188 8.84 3.37 -1.63
N ASP A 189 10.15 3.58 -1.65
CA ASP A 189 10.76 4.77 -2.26
C ASP A 189 10.56 4.78 -3.78
N VAL A 190 10.75 3.64 -4.44
CA VAL A 190 10.51 3.49 -5.88
C VAL A 190 9.05 3.78 -6.23
N LEU A 191 8.11 3.20 -5.47
CA LEU A 191 6.68 3.36 -5.72
C LEU A 191 6.23 4.81 -5.49
N ARG A 192 6.67 5.47 -4.42
CA ARG A 192 6.41 6.90 -4.16
C ARG A 192 7.02 7.79 -5.24
N GLY A 193 8.23 7.49 -5.68
CA GLY A 193 8.90 8.22 -6.77
C GLY A 193 8.11 8.16 -8.07
N LYS A 194 7.68 6.97 -8.48
CA LYS A 194 6.82 6.79 -9.67
C LYS A 194 5.46 7.48 -9.51
N ALA A 195 4.83 7.39 -8.34
CA ALA A 195 3.55 8.04 -8.09
C ALA A 195 3.66 9.58 -8.18
N ASN A 196 4.72 10.16 -7.62
CA ASN A 196 5.00 11.59 -7.77
C ASN A 196 5.27 11.99 -9.23
N PHE A 197 5.93 11.13 -10.01
CA PHE A 197 6.09 11.35 -11.44
C PHE A 197 4.73 11.46 -12.15
N TYR A 198 3.81 10.51 -11.93
CA TYR A 198 2.47 10.54 -12.52
C TYR A 198 1.66 11.77 -12.07
N LYS A 199 1.71 12.10 -10.78
CA LYS A 199 1.06 13.31 -10.24
C LYS A 199 1.55 14.57 -10.96
N ASN A 200 2.85 14.72 -11.11
CA ASN A 200 3.43 15.88 -11.79
C ASN A 200 3.04 15.95 -13.27
N GLN A 201 2.96 14.79 -13.96
CA GLN A 201 2.52 14.73 -15.36
C GLN A 201 1.06 15.18 -15.54
N ARG A 202 0.17 14.86 -14.57
CA ARG A 202 -1.24 15.26 -14.64
C ARG A 202 -1.47 16.74 -14.31
N GLN A 203 -0.55 17.35 -13.56
CA GLN A 203 -0.66 18.74 -13.12
C GLN A 203 0.10 19.73 -14.04
N ALA A 204 0.86 19.23 -15.01
CA ALA A 204 1.59 20.02 -16.00
C ALA A 204 0.71 20.47 -17.15
#